data_420f8c2bf269c757a80c0f41833f7991
#
_entry.id   420f8c2bf269c757a80c0f41833f7991
#
_cell.length_a   1.000
_cell.length_b   1.000
_cell.length_c   1.000
_cell.angle_alpha   90.00
_cell.angle_beta   90.00
_cell.angle_gamma   90.00
#
_symmetry.space_group_name_H-M   'P 1'
#
loop_
_entity.id
_entity.type
_entity.pdbx_description
1 polymer ?
#
loop_
_entity_poly.entity_id
_entity_poly.type
_entity_poly.pdbx_seq_one_letter_code
_entity_poly.pdbx_strand_id
1 'polypeptide(L)'
;MPAARWRPADFLSGSDMAADSSTTHFELFGLPQSFEVDLALLDSSYRELQRTAHPDRFVNASDQERRISMQQTTRINEGYQTLRDPLKRGRYLLELSGYRFDDQHHTTRDAAFLMEQMELREALAEVRGADDPFGALETIMDRIATDIVALLAQLQDNFTVSDAPGLEAAADALMKMQFFRRLQEEIMDLEADLEDELA
;
A
#
# COMPACT_ATOMS: atom_id res chain seq x y z
N MET A 1 2.02 7.79 -31.48
CA MET A 1 1.11 6.65 -31.50
C MET A 1 0.11 6.87 -30.38
N PRO A 2 -1.22 6.96 -30.64
CA PRO A 2 -2.19 7.05 -29.54
C PRO A 2 -2.18 5.73 -28.80
N ALA A 3 -1.97 5.79 -27.48
CA ALA A 3 -2.08 4.64 -26.59
C ALA A 3 -3.46 4.00 -26.77
N ALA A 4 -3.49 2.71 -27.06
CA ALA A 4 -4.71 1.94 -27.14
C ALA A 4 -5.48 2.14 -25.81
N ARG A 5 -6.69 2.66 -25.91
CA ARG A 5 -7.55 2.96 -24.76
C ARG A 5 -7.97 1.62 -24.17
N TRP A 6 -7.19 1.14 -23.16
CA TRP A 6 -7.51 -0.05 -22.40
C TRP A 6 -8.93 0.09 -21.84
N ARG A 7 -9.74 -0.99 -21.97
CA ARG A 7 -11.09 -1.04 -21.44
C ARG A 7 -11.17 -2.21 -20.45
N PRO A 8 -11.55 -1.98 -19.19
CA PRO A 8 -11.78 -3.05 -18.21
C PRO A 8 -12.72 -4.14 -18.70
N ALA A 9 -13.68 -3.78 -19.60
CA ALA A 9 -14.64 -4.70 -20.19
C ALA A 9 -14.02 -5.73 -21.15
N ASP A 10 -12.87 -5.44 -21.76
CA ASP A 10 -12.22 -6.36 -22.70
C ASP A 10 -11.57 -7.55 -21.99
N PHE A 11 -11.23 -7.38 -20.70
CA PHE A 11 -10.65 -8.44 -19.84
C PHE A 11 -11.69 -9.50 -19.44
N LEU A 12 -12.98 -9.16 -19.42
CA LEU A 12 -14.09 -10.05 -19.00
C LEU A 12 -14.81 -10.70 -20.18
N SER A 13 -14.35 -10.49 -21.43
CA SER A 13 -14.99 -11.02 -22.63
C SER A 13 -14.55 -12.45 -22.92
N GLY A 14 -15.28 -13.38 -22.43
CA GLY A 14 -15.76 -14.65 -23.02
C GLY A 14 -14.79 -15.77 -23.43
N SER A 15 -13.50 -15.59 -23.64
CA SER A 15 -12.58 -16.66 -24.04
C SER A 15 -11.40 -16.89 -23.11
N ASP A 16 -11.04 -15.91 -22.27
CA ASP A 16 -9.95 -15.95 -21.30
C ASP A 16 -10.45 -16.01 -19.86
N MET A 17 -11.53 -16.73 -19.61
CA MET A 17 -12.13 -16.92 -18.28
C MET A 17 -11.24 -17.75 -17.32
N ALA A 18 -10.19 -18.38 -17.80
CA ALA A 18 -9.08 -18.81 -16.99
C ALA A 18 -8.18 -17.57 -16.81
N ALA A 19 -8.48 -16.73 -15.80
CA ALA A 19 -7.65 -15.59 -15.44
C ALA A 19 -6.21 -16.07 -15.38
N ASP A 20 -5.44 -15.67 -16.40
CA ASP A 20 -4.01 -15.97 -16.48
C ASP A 20 -3.39 -15.41 -15.19
N SER A 21 -2.90 -16.30 -14.32
CA SER A 21 -2.25 -15.93 -13.06
C SER A 21 -0.99 -15.09 -13.28
N SER A 22 -0.64 -14.83 -14.54
CA SER A 22 0.47 -13.97 -14.96
C SER A 22 0.13 -12.50 -15.05
N THR A 23 -1.17 -12.09 -15.10
CA THR A 23 -1.57 -10.68 -15.21
C THR A 23 -1.33 -9.95 -13.90
N THR A 24 -0.57 -8.86 -13.94
CA THR A 24 -0.27 -8.04 -12.77
C THR A 24 -1.48 -7.24 -12.29
N HIS A 25 -1.45 -6.74 -11.05
CA HIS A 25 -2.48 -5.82 -10.55
C HIS A 25 -2.54 -4.52 -11.37
N PHE A 26 -1.40 -4.02 -11.84
CA PHE A 26 -1.36 -2.84 -12.71
C PHE A 26 -2.13 -3.06 -14.01
N GLU A 27 -1.88 -4.19 -14.68
CA GLU A 27 -2.59 -4.58 -15.89
C GLU A 27 -4.09 -4.78 -15.65
N LEU A 28 -4.47 -5.37 -14.52
CA LEU A 28 -5.87 -5.56 -14.14
C LEU A 28 -6.66 -4.25 -14.10
N PHE A 29 -6.02 -3.16 -13.62
CA PHE A 29 -6.65 -1.84 -13.52
C PHE A 29 -6.32 -0.91 -14.69
N GLY A 30 -5.53 -1.37 -15.68
CA GLY A 30 -5.10 -0.56 -16.82
C GLY A 30 -4.17 0.59 -16.47
N LEU A 31 -3.36 0.37 -15.44
CA LEU A 31 -2.40 1.33 -14.94
C LEU A 31 -0.97 0.99 -15.42
N PRO A 32 -0.12 1.97 -15.62
CA PRO A 32 1.30 1.71 -15.81
C PRO A 32 1.91 1.09 -14.53
N GLN A 33 2.86 0.17 -14.72
CA GLN A 33 3.61 -0.39 -13.59
C GLN A 33 4.57 0.68 -13.05
N SER A 34 4.14 1.41 -12.04
CA SER A 34 4.86 2.53 -11.44
C SER A 34 4.53 2.66 -9.96
N PHE A 35 5.46 3.23 -9.19
CA PHE A 35 5.17 3.59 -7.80
C PHE A 35 4.16 4.76 -7.72
N GLU A 36 4.24 5.72 -8.63
CA GLU A 36 3.23 6.75 -8.76
C GLU A 36 1.99 6.20 -9.49
N VAL A 37 0.84 6.24 -8.82
CA VAL A 37 -0.44 5.74 -9.32
C VAL A 37 -1.48 6.85 -9.29
N ASP A 38 -2.19 7.04 -10.41
CA ASP A 38 -3.39 7.87 -10.46
C ASP A 38 -4.51 7.19 -9.67
N LEU A 39 -4.71 7.65 -8.42
CA LEU A 39 -5.73 7.08 -7.53
C LEU A 39 -7.15 7.30 -8.04
N ALA A 40 -7.42 8.38 -8.78
CA ALA A 40 -8.74 8.63 -9.35
C ALA A 40 -9.06 7.62 -10.47
N LEU A 41 -8.05 7.32 -11.30
CA LEU A 41 -8.16 6.28 -12.33
C LEU A 41 -8.30 4.89 -11.69
N LEU A 42 -7.52 4.56 -10.66
CA LEU A 42 -7.62 3.31 -9.92
C LEU A 42 -9.02 3.14 -9.32
N ASP A 43 -9.57 4.16 -8.65
CA ASP A 43 -10.89 4.15 -8.04
C ASP A 43 -12.01 3.97 -9.09
N SER A 44 -11.87 4.59 -10.26
CA SER A 44 -12.85 4.46 -11.34
C SER A 44 -12.83 3.06 -11.96
N SER A 45 -11.64 2.52 -12.22
CA SER A 45 -11.44 1.16 -12.75
C SER A 45 -11.94 0.10 -11.76
N TYR A 46 -11.67 0.28 -10.46
CA TYR A 46 -12.17 -0.60 -9.41
C TYR A 46 -13.70 -0.68 -9.40
N ARG A 47 -14.39 0.48 -9.44
CA ARG A 47 -15.87 0.50 -9.46
C ARG A 47 -16.43 -0.17 -10.70
N GLU A 48 -15.80 -0.05 -11.85
CA GLU A 48 -16.23 -0.68 -13.08
C GLU A 48 -16.03 -2.20 -13.04
N LEU A 49 -14.84 -2.66 -12.58
CA LEU A 49 -14.56 -4.08 -12.41
C LEU A 49 -15.48 -4.74 -11.38
N GLN A 50 -15.73 -4.09 -10.24
CA GLN A 50 -16.68 -4.57 -9.24
C GLN A 50 -18.08 -4.72 -9.80
N ARG A 51 -18.55 -3.73 -10.56
CA ARG A 51 -19.88 -3.81 -11.17
C ARG A 51 -20.03 -4.99 -12.14
N THR A 52 -18.97 -5.36 -12.85
CA THR A 52 -18.98 -6.45 -13.83
C THR A 52 -18.78 -7.82 -13.22
N ALA A 53 -17.94 -7.93 -12.18
CA ALA A 53 -17.60 -9.18 -11.52
C ALA A 53 -18.49 -9.52 -10.31
N HIS A 54 -19.45 -8.65 -9.91
CA HIS A 54 -20.21 -8.82 -8.67
C HIS A 54 -20.98 -10.14 -8.64
N PRO A 55 -20.87 -10.95 -7.58
CA PRO A 55 -21.49 -12.26 -7.48
C PRO A 55 -23.01 -12.26 -7.66
N ASP A 56 -23.71 -11.19 -7.29
CA ASP A 56 -25.18 -11.07 -7.45
C ASP A 56 -25.63 -11.13 -8.91
N ARG A 57 -24.75 -10.81 -9.85
CA ARG A 57 -25.07 -10.97 -11.29
C ARG A 57 -25.07 -12.43 -11.74
N PHE A 58 -24.45 -13.30 -10.95
CA PHE A 58 -24.26 -14.72 -11.25
C PHE A 58 -25.13 -15.64 -10.38
N VAL A 59 -26.16 -15.10 -9.70
CA VAL A 59 -27.05 -15.88 -8.82
C VAL A 59 -27.72 -17.02 -9.58
N ASN A 60 -28.11 -16.80 -10.86
CA ASN A 60 -28.74 -17.79 -11.73
C ASN A 60 -27.77 -18.49 -12.67
N ALA A 61 -26.44 -18.27 -12.50
CA ALA A 61 -25.41 -18.89 -13.30
C ALA A 61 -24.99 -20.27 -12.75
N SER A 62 -24.21 -21.01 -13.52
CA SER A 62 -23.65 -22.31 -13.09
C SER A 62 -22.75 -22.17 -11.88
N ASP A 63 -22.54 -23.25 -11.13
CA ASP A 63 -21.61 -23.30 -10.01
C ASP A 63 -20.18 -22.91 -10.40
N GLN A 64 -19.79 -23.22 -11.62
CA GLN A 64 -18.50 -22.84 -12.16
C GLN A 64 -18.38 -21.33 -12.37
N GLU A 65 -19.39 -20.70 -12.99
CA GLU A 65 -19.40 -19.25 -13.23
C GLU A 65 -19.44 -18.47 -11.91
N ARG A 66 -20.21 -18.94 -10.92
CA ARG A 66 -20.23 -18.35 -9.57
C ARG A 66 -18.86 -18.42 -8.91
N ARG A 67 -18.18 -19.56 -9.02
CA ARG A 67 -16.83 -19.73 -8.45
C ARG A 67 -15.82 -18.79 -9.11
N ILE A 68 -15.86 -18.65 -10.43
CA ILE A 68 -15.02 -17.73 -11.19
C ILE A 68 -15.30 -16.28 -10.78
N SER A 69 -16.56 -15.87 -10.67
CA SER A 69 -16.96 -14.53 -10.23
C SER A 69 -16.40 -14.21 -8.83
N MET A 70 -16.47 -15.16 -7.89
CA MET A 70 -15.90 -14.99 -6.55
C MET A 70 -14.37 -14.81 -6.59
N GLN A 71 -13.66 -15.61 -7.36
CA GLN A 71 -12.21 -15.50 -7.53
C GLN A 71 -11.81 -14.17 -8.15
N GLN A 72 -12.53 -13.72 -9.18
CA GLN A 72 -12.29 -12.41 -9.80
C GLN A 72 -12.54 -11.27 -8.81
N THR A 73 -13.62 -11.32 -8.05
CA THR A 73 -13.94 -10.31 -7.04
C THR A 73 -12.84 -10.24 -5.97
N THR A 74 -12.35 -11.38 -5.50
CA THR A 74 -11.22 -11.44 -4.56
C THR A 74 -9.98 -10.78 -5.14
N ARG A 75 -9.60 -11.15 -6.36
CA ARG A 75 -8.43 -10.59 -7.05
C ARG A 75 -8.54 -9.08 -7.29
N ILE A 76 -9.73 -8.59 -7.66
CA ILE A 76 -10.00 -7.16 -7.82
C ILE A 76 -9.81 -6.43 -6.49
N ASN A 77 -10.33 -6.97 -5.39
CA ASN A 77 -10.19 -6.38 -4.06
C ASN A 77 -8.73 -6.36 -3.58
N GLU A 78 -8.02 -7.47 -3.71
CA GLU A 78 -6.60 -7.58 -3.37
C GLU A 78 -5.75 -6.61 -4.18
N GLY A 79 -5.93 -6.58 -5.49
CA GLY A 79 -5.22 -5.67 -6.38
C GLY A 79 -5.47 -4.20 -6.05
N TYR A 80 -6.72 -3.83 -5.80
CA TYR A 80 -7.09 -2.48 -5.40
C TYR A 80 -6.41 -2.07 -4.08
N GLN A 81 -6.50 -2.93 -3.06
CA GLN A 81 -5.86 -2.65 -1.76
C GLN A 81 -4.33 -2.56 -1.89
N THR A 82 -3.72 -3.40 -2.72
CA THR A 82 -2.28 -3.39 -2.99
C THR A 82 -1.85 -2.11 -3.68
N LEU A 83 -2.56 -1.70 -4.72
CA LEU A 83 -2.17 -0.51 -5.49
C LEU A 83 -2.53 0.81 -4.80
N ARG A 84 -3.57 0.84 -3.96
CA ARG A 84 -3.96 2.04 -3.23
C ARG A 84 -3.00 2.38 -2.09
N ASP A 85 -2.50 1.38 -1.39
CA ASP A 85 -1.60 1.54 -0.26
C ASP A 85 -0.14 1.67 -0.73
N PRO A 86 0.57 2.78 -0.46
CA PRO A 86 1.94 2.98 -0.92
C PRO A 86 2.92 1.90 -0.42
N LEU A 87 2.75 1.44 0.82
CA LEU A 87 3.62 0.41 1.41
C LEU A 87 3.40 -0.95 0.72
N LYS A 88 2.14 -1.35 0.53
CA LYS A 88 1.81 -2.58 -0.20
C LYS A 88 2.23 -2.51 -1.66
N ARG A 89 2.00 -1.37 -2.31
CA ARG A 89 2.39 -1.13 -3.71
C ARG A 89 3.91 -1.20 -3.89
N GLY A 90 4.69 -0.59 -3.00
CA GLY A 90 6.14 -0.65 -3.05
C GLY A 90 6.67 -2.09 -2.90
N ARG A 91 6.12 -2.87 -1.96
CA ARG A 91 6.45 -4.29 -1.80
C ARG A 91 6.11 -5.10 -3.03
N TYR A 92 4.95 -4.86 -3.61
CA TYR A 92 4.52 -5.54 -4.82
C TYR A 92 5.43 -5.21 -6.02
N LEU A 93 5.90 -3.97 -6.15
CA LEU A 93 6.88 -3.59 -7.17
C LEU A 93 8.24 -4.27 -6.97
N LEU A 94 8.71 -4.43 -5.72
CA LEU A 94 9.91 -5.21 -5.43
C LEU A 94 9.73 -6.67 -5.84
N GLU A 95 8.59 -7.28 -5.53
CA GLU A 95 8.26 -8.66 -5.93
C GLU A 95 8.25 -8.82 -7.45
N LEU A 96 7.60 -7.92 -8.18
CA LEU A 96 7.57 -7.91 -9.65
C LEU A 96 8.97 -7.73 -10.27
N SER A 97 9.86 -7.03 -9.56
CA SER A 97 11.27 -6.86 -9.96
C SER A 97 12.15 -8.06 -9.60
N GLY A 98 11.58 -9.11 -8.99
CA GLY A 98 12.31 -10.28 -8.53
C GLY A 98 13.15 -10.04 -7.27
N TYR A 99 13.02 -8.89 -6.62
CA TYR A 99 13.69 -8.58 -5.37
C TYR A 99 12.99 -9.28 -4.20
N ARG A 100 13.71 -10.13 -3.48
CA ARG A 100 13.16 -10.81 -2.29
C ARG A 100 13.23 -9.87 -1.09
N PHE A 101 12.10 -9.28 -0.76
CA PHE A 101 11.94 -8.48 0.45
C PHE A 101 11.51 -9.40 1.61
N ASP A 102 12.35 -9.49 2.63
CA ASP A 102 12.06 -10.27 3.84
C ASP A 102 11.86 -9.32 5.04
N ASP A 103 10.62 -9.15 5.45
CA ASP A 103 10.22 -8.28 6.56
C ASP A 103 10.87 -8.65 7.91
N GLN A 104 11.29 -9.91 8.08
CA GLN A 104 11.82 -10.40 9.36
C GLN A 104 13.35 -10.27 9.45
N HIS A 105 14.03 -10.32 8.31
CA HIS A 105 15.49 -10.34 8.25
C HIS A 105 16.11 -9.06 7.67
N HIS A 106 15.29 -8.20 7.07
CA HIS A 106 15.77 -6.92 6.57
C HIS A 106 15.84 -5.92 7.73
N THR A 107 17.03 -5.60 8.17
CA THR A 107 17.28 -4.61 9.23
C THR A 107 18.00 -3.44 8.61
N THR A 108 17.48 -2.23 8.80
CA THR A 108 18.20 -1.03 8.37
C THR A 108 19.55 -0.93 9.06
N ARG A 109 20.58 -0.51 8.32
CA ARG A 109 21.90 -0.18 8.86
C ARG A 109 22.10 1.33 8.98
N ASP A 110 21.07 2.10 8.73
CA ASP A 110 21.08 3.56 8.85
C ASP A 110 21.10 3.95 10.33
N ALA A 111 22.29 4.33 10.82
CA ALA A 111 22.47 4.69 12.22
C ALA A 111 21.67 5.95 12.61
N ALA A 112 21.46 6.89 11.66
CA ALA A 112 20.67 8.08 11.91
C ALA A 112 19.20 7.71 12.13
N PHE A 113 18.65 6.82 11.30
CA PHE A 113 17.30 6.33 11.45
C PHE A 113 17.11 5.51 12.73
N LEU A 114 18.10 4.70 13.13
CA LEU A 114 18.04 3.97 14.41
C LEU A 114 18.00 4.91 15.61
N MET A 115 18.75 6.01 15.58
CA MET A 115 18.67 7.05 16.62
C MET A 115 17.30 7.74 16.62
N GLU A 116 16.79 8.09 15.45
CA GLU A 116 15.46 8.69 15.29
C GLU A 116 14.35 7.80 15.85
N GLN A 117 14.41 6.50 15.59
CA GLN A 117 13.47 5.52 16.18
C GLN A 117 13.51 5.56 17.72
N MET A 118 14.69 5.67 18.30
CA MET A 118 14.85 5.76 19.76
C MET A 118 14.25 7.06 20.30
N GLU A 119 14.56 8.19 19.67
CA GLU A 119 14.02 9.51 20.06
C GLU A 119 12.50 9.56 19.99
N LEU A 120 11.91 9.04 18.90
CA LEU A 120 10.45 9.01 18.75
C LEU A 120 9.78 8.11 19.79
N ARG A 121 10.36 6.95 20.11
CA ARG A 121 9.83 6.07 21.15
C ARG A 121 9.97 6.66 22.55
N GLU A 122 11.06 7.37 22.83
CA GLU A 122 11.27 8.09 24.07
C GLU A 122 10.26 9.22 24.21
N ALA A 123 10.08 10.05 23.17
CA ALA A 123 9.08 11.11 23.15
C ALA A 123 7.67 10.56 23.37
N LEU A 124 7.30 9.44 22.73
CA LEU A 124 5.99 8.81 22.92
C LEU A 124 5.79 8.29 24.34
N ALA A 125 6.83 7.72 24.97
CA ALA A 125 6.78 7.23 26.33
C ALA A 125 6.57 8.36 27.36
N GLU A 126 7.02 9.58 27.06
CA GLU A 126 6.92 10.76 27.94
C GLU A 126 5.57 11.48 27.80
N VAL A 127 4.74 11.18 26.78
CA VAL A 127 3.48 11.89 26.50
C VAL A 127 2.54 11.91 27.69
N ARG A 128 2.34 10.78 28.39
CA ARG A 128 1.43 10.72 29.55
C ARG A 128 1.84 11.63 30.72
N GLY A 129 3.12 12.00 30.80
CA GLY A 129 3.67 12.91 31.82
C GLY A 129 3.80 14.35 31.38
N ALA A 130 3.44 14.67 30.14
CA ALA A 130 3.54 16.02 29.61
C ALA A 130 2.43 16.95 30.15
N ASP A 131 2.71 18.25 30.19
CA ASP A 131 1.70 19.26 30.58
C ASP A 131 0.55 19.34 29.58
N ASP A 132 0.83 19.06 28.30
CA ASP A 132 -0.12 18.95 27.19
C ASP A 132 0.13 17.66 26.39
N PRO A 133 -0.49 16.53 26.80
CA PRO A 133 -0.29 15.25 26.14
C PRO A 133 -0.75 15.25 24.67
N PHE A 134 -1.87 15.88 24.34
CA PHE A 134 -2.39 15.93 22.97
C PHE A 134 -1.52 16.77 22.04
N GLY A 135 -1.02 17.92 22.51
CA GLY A 135 -0.05 18.72 21.75
C GLY A 135 1.27 18.01 21.54
N ALA A 136 1.71 17.18 22.51
CA ALA A 136 2.88 16.33 22.35
C ALA A 136 2.66 15.24 21.27
N LEU A 137 1.48 14.57 21.25
CA LEU A 137 1.13 13.61 20.19
C LEU A 137 1.06 14.26 18.82
N GLU A 138 0.44 15.43 18.68
CA GLU A 138 0.38 16.19 17.44
C GLU A 138 1.79 16.49 16.90
N THR A 139 2.71 16.92 17.76
CA THR A 139 4.10 17.21 17.40
C THR A 139 4.81 15.96 16.84
N ILE A 140 4.62 14.79 17.47
CA ILE A 140 5.20 13.53 17.02
C ILE A 140 4.60 13.13 15.67
N MET A 141 3.27 13.26 15.51
CA MET A 141 2.56 12.93 14.26
C MET A 141 3.00 13.81 13.09
N ASP A 142 3.21 15.11 13.30
CA ASP A 142 3.69 16.04 12.28
C ASP A 142 5.11 15.69 11.81
N ARG A 143 6.00 15.30 12.74
CA ARG A 143 7.35 14.82 12.41
C ARG A 143 7.24 13.56 11.55
N ILE A 144 6.48 12.54 11.97
CA ILE A 144 6.26 11.30 11.22
C ILE A 144 5.68 11.59 9.83
N ALA A 145 4.70 12.49 9.72
CA ALA A 145 4.11 12.85 8.44
C ALA A 145 5.15 13.45 7.47
N THR A 146 6.03 14.31 7.98
CA THR A 146 7.14 14.89 7.20
C THR A 146 8.09 13.81 6.68
N ASP A 147 8.48 12.86 7.53
CA ASP A 147 9.39 11.78 7.18
C ASP A 147 8.78 10.82 6.17
N ILE A 148 7.49 10.48 6.32
CA ILE A 148 6.73 9.68 5.35
C ILE A 148 6.71 10.35 3.97
N VAL A 149 6.50 11.66 3.89
CA VAL A 149 6.52 12.39 2.61
C VAL A 149 7.89 12.29 1.94
N ALA A 150 8.96 12.44 2.71
CA ALA A 150 10.33 12.28 2.19
C ALA A 150 10.60 10.85 1.69
N LEU A 151 10.14 9.83 2.43
CA LEU A 151 10.27 8.43 2.03
C LEU A 151 9.46 8.10 0.77
N LEU A 152 8.26 8.66 0.61
CA LEU A 152 7.47 8.49 -0.62
C LEU A 152 8.18 9.05 -1.85
N ALA A 153 8.82 10.22 -1.73
CA ALA A 153 9.61 10.80 -2.81
C ALA A 153 10.83 9.91 -3.14
N GLN A 154 11.55 9.42 -2.13
CA GLN A 154 12.66 8.48 -2.32
C GLN A 154 12.21 7.18 -3.02
N LEU A 155 11.07 6.63 -2.64
CA LEU A 155 10.51 5.43 -3.29
C LEU A 155 10.20 5.67 -4.75
N GLN A 156 9.61 6.82 -5.09
CA GLN A 156 9.34 7.20 -6.47
C GLN A 156 10.61 7.26 -7.31
N ASP A 157 11.67 7.91 -6.80
CA ASP A 157 12.95 8.02 -7.48
C ASP A 157 13.60 6.64 -7.66
N ASN A 158 13.66 5.83 -6.61
CA ASN A 158 14.28 4.51 -6.61
C ASN A 158 13.60 3.53 -7.59
N PHE A 159 12.26 3.53 -7.66
CA PHE A 159 11.52 2.69 -8.60
C PHE A 159 11.60 3.22 -10.05
N THR A 160 11.91 4.49 -10.27
CA THR A 160 12.13 5.03 -11.61
C THR A 160 13.44 4.51 -12.21
N VAL A 161 14.50 4.42 -11.41
CA VAL A 161 15.80 3.89 -11.85
C VAL A 161 15.77 2.36 -11.96
N SER A 162 15.11 1.68 -11.03
CA SER A 162 14.87 0.22 -11.00
C SER A 162 16.11 -0.66 -11.22
N ASP A 163 17.29 -0.17 -10.88
CA ASP A 163 18.51 -0.98 -10.82
C ASP A 163 18.68 -1.65 -9.45
N ALA A 164 19.64 -2.56 -9.30
CA ALA A 164 19.84 -3.29 -8.06
C ALA A 164 20.09 -2.38 -6.84
N PRO A 165 20.92 -1.32 -6.89
CA PRO A 165 21.04 -0.35 -5.80
C PRO A 165 19.72 0.41 -5.51
N GLY A 166 18.97 0.78 -6.54
CA GLY A 166 17.67 1.44 -6.38
C GLY A 166 16.64 0.54 -5.69
N LEU A 167 16.59 -0.74 -6.04
CA LEU A 167 15.71 -1.71 -5.39
C LEU A 167 16.08 -1.95 -3.91
N GLU A 168 17.38 -2.00 -3.59
CA GLU A 168 17.84 -2.10 -2.20
C GLU A 168 17.46 -0.84 -1.39
N ALA A 169 17.66 0.35 -1.95
CA ALA A 169 17.26 1.61 -1.34
C ALA A 169 15.72 1.71 -1.18
N ALA A 170 14.94 1.22 -2.14
CA ALA A 170 13.49 1.13 -2.03
C ALA A 170 13.07 0.18 -0.89
N ALA A 171 13.74 -0.96 -0.75
CA ALA A 171 13.48 -1.89 0.34
C ALA A 171 13.76 -1.27 1.71
N ASP A 172 14.87 -0.52 1.88
CA ASP A 172 15.19 0.20 3.12
C ASP A 172 14.15 1.29 3.41
N ALA A 173 13.74 2.08 2.42
CA ALA A 173 12.69 3.09 2.57
C ALA A 173 11.34 2.49 2.97
N LEU A 174 10.96 1.33 2.42
CA LEU A 174 9.74 0.62 2.81
C LEU A 174 9.78 0.12 4.25
N MET A 175 10.94 -0.30 4.74
CA MET A 175 11.12 -0.68 6.15
C MET A 175 10.93 0.51 7.09
N LYS A 176 11.55 1.66 6.75
CA LYS A 176 11.38 2.90 7.52
C LYS A 176 9.92 3.32 7.56
N MET A 177 9.24 3.25 6.42
CA MET A 177 7.82 3.56 6.30
C MET A 177 6.94 2.61 7.12
N GLN A 178 7.30 1.33 7.19
CA GLN A 178 6.58 0.36 8.04
C GLN A 178 6.74 0.67 9.53
N PHE A 179 7.92 1.10 9.96
CA PHE A 179 8.14 1.56 11.33
C PHE A 179 7.23 2.74 11.66
N PHE A 180 7.20 3.79 10.82
CA PHE A 180 6.36 4.96 11.05
C PHE A 180 4.87 4.60 11.08
N ARG A 181 4.41 3.69 10.22
CA ARG A 181 3.01 3.22 10.27
C ARG A 181 2.66 2.58 11.60
N ARG A 182 3.53 1.69 12.13
CA ARG A 182 3.30 1.08 13.45
C ARG A 182 3.30 2.12 14.56
N LEU A 183 4.19 3.11 14.48
CA LEU A 183 4.23 4.18 15.47
C LEU A 183 2.97 5.05 15.41
N GLN A 184 2.42 5.33 14.23
CA GLN A 184 1.14 6.01 14.08
C GLN A 184 -0.02 5.22 14.70
N GLU A 185 -0.05 3.90 14.54
CA GLU A 185 -1.04 3.03 15.18
C GLU A 185 -0.91 3.09 16.72
N GLU A 186 0.32 3.00 17.25
CA GLU A 186 0.60 3.15 18.70
C GLU A 186 0.15 4.53 19.23
N ILE A 187 0.33 5.61 18.45
CA ILE A 187 -0.10 6.96 18.81
C ILE A 187 -1.63 7.06 18.86
N MET A 188 -2.32 6.51 17.85
CA MET A 188 -3.80 6.53 17.81
C MET A 188 -4.39 5.74 18.99
N ASP A 189 -3.80 4.61 19.36
CA ASP A 189 -4.22 3.83 20.52
C ASP A 189 -4.00 4.62 21.82
N LEU A 190 -2.85 5.31 21.95
CA LEU A 190 -2.56 6.15 23.13
C LEU A 190 -3.49 7.36 23.21
N GLU A 191 -3.82 8.00 22.08
CA GLU A 191 -4.76 9.11 22.02
C GLU A 191 -6.15 8.69 22.51
N ALA A 192 -6.64 7.54 22.05
CA ALA A 192 -7.92 6.98 22.50
C ALA A 192 -7.93 6.69 24.01
N ASP A 193 -6.84 6.09 24.54
CA ASP A 193 -6.69 5.85 25.98
C ASP A 193 -6.74 7.15 26.81
N LEU A 194 -6.07 8.22 26.33
CA LEU A 194 -6.06 9.53 27.02
C LEU A 194 -7.44 10.20 26.98
N GLU A 195 -8.19 10.05 25.89
CA GLU A 195 -9.57 10.54 25.80
C GLU A 195 -10.47 9.83 26.82
N ASP A 196 -10.34 8.50 26.94
CA ASP A 196 -11.12 7.70 27.88
C ASP A 196 -10.80 8.04 29.36
N GLU A 197 -9.55 8.42 29.68
CA GLU A 197 -9.13 8.85 31.02
C GLU A 197 -9.73 10.23 31.41
N LEU A 198 -10.15 11.05 30.45
CA LEU A 198 -10.71 12.38 30.66
C LEU A 198 -12.26 12.40 30.70
N ALA A 199 -12.90 11.31 30.27
CA ALA A 199 -14.36 11.19 30.15
C ALA A 199 -15.02 10.74 31.46
#